data_c3cd866c2eb0f1afc2c760c49929f03d
#
_entry.id   c3cd866c2eb0f1afc2c760c49929f03d
#
_cell.length_a   1.000
_cell.length_b   1.000
_cell.length_c   1.000
_cell.angle_alpha   90.00
_cell.angle_beta   90.00
_cell.angle_gamma   90.00
#
_symmetry.space_group_name_H-M   'P 1'
#
loop_
_entity.id
_entity.type
_entity.pdbx_description
1 polymer ?
#
loop_
_entity_poly.entity_id
_entity_poly.type
_entity_poly.pdbx_seq_one_letter_code
_entity_poly.pdbx_strand_id
1 'polypeptide(L)'
;MKQNLEHSTDIAKRIVRGVRGFNLCAYLVALEGWRRGLTLKWYYNTPSNAKLKAIGFNPIGKMFSLSSDERTHFFFRSRGDKVHNEAVDIGTNKEQTKKYLEKEGVPCPEGKRFKEEVADEEIIQYARKLGYPLVIKPTFGSLGKGVVTNINTDEGFKKNLRYVRSTLNYLDVIIERFISGEDARVYVVQDKVVAALKRVPANVTGDGKSTIEELIQKKNEERKKNPHLATRLIKVDEEVHTFLRKEGYSLSSVLKKEELIYLRGKSNISSGGDSIDITDQLPAEIKEVAVKAVSSVPGLVHAGVDLIIKGNKAVVMEINPTAVIASHLFPMTGIPRNVPKAIVDYYFPETKETIKNNFYFDYKVINNLMSSREVNEIEITNAPIGQIHTKRYIVTGKVQGVGYRRWVRKRALLHNIHGYTKNLDNGKVVIVAASSNKSDLEEFLKSCYIGPDKANVARIKEYEWYNPIKVGFEIRSKSKEEEIKELKLELNQIKREKQEMEQEMSYIVKKYSNMKGKYEAIRNSSSWKVTAPLRKLMSLIKN
;
A
#
# COMPACT_ATOMS: atom_id res chain seq x y z
N MET A 1 15.04 -24.13 -1.72
CA MET A 1 14.40 -22.93 -1.12
C MET A 1 14.82 -21.62 -1.79
N LYS A 2 16.09 -21.33 -2.10
CA LYS A 2 16.52 -20.08 -2.79
C LYS A 2 15.95 -19.90 -4.22
N GLN A 3 15.75 -20.96 -4.98
CA GLN A 3 15.22 -20.88 -6.36
C GLN A 3 13.74 -20.43 -6.44
N ASN A 4 12.93 -20.64 -5.39
CA ASN A 4 11.53 -20.21 -5.37
C ASN A 4 11.34 -18.71 -5.08
N LEU A 5 12.31 -18.03 -4.46
CA LEU A 5 12.23 -16.62 -4.07
C LEU A 5 12.55 -15.65 -5.22
N GLU A 6 13.50 -15.98 -6.07
CA GLU A 6 13.82 -15.15 -7.27
C GLU A 6 12.70 -15.23 -8.32
N HIS A 7 12.07 -16.39 -8.48
CA HIS A 7 10.88 -16.55 -9.34
C HIS A 7 9.67 -15.78 -8.80
N SER A 8 9.48 -15.71 -7.46
CA SER A 8 8.32 -15.01 -6.89
C SER A 8 8.37 -13.51 -7.10
N THR A 9 9.54 -12.88 -7.07
CA THR A 9 9.67 -11.41 -7.18
C THR A 9 9.45 -10.90 -8.61
N ASP A 10 9.96 -11.58 -9.63
CA ASP A 10 9.72 -11.21 -11.04
C ASP A 10 8.31 -11.54 -11.51
N ILE A 11 7.73 -12.62 -10.99
CA ILE A 11 6.33 -12.99 -11.18
C ILE A 11 5.42 -11.92 -10.57
N ALA A 12 5.67 -11.53 -9.33
CA ALA A 12 4.91 -10.48 -8.64
C ALA A 12 4.98 -9.14 -9.39
N LYS A 13 6.13 -8.73 -9.91
CA LYS A 13 6.28 -7.50 -10.70
C LYS A 13 5.40 -7.46 -11.95
N ARG A 14 5.26 -8.59 -12.64
CA ARG A 14 4.40 -8.67 -13.84
C ARG A 14 2.92 -8.56 -13.48
N ILE A 15 2.50 -9.26 -12.42
CA ILE A 15 1.12 -9.29 -11.94
C ILE A 15 0.66 -7.91 -11.48
N VAL A 16 1.51 -7.18 -10.75
CA VAL A 16 1.19 -5.85 -10.20
C VAL A 16 1.66 -4.68 -11.06
N ARG A 17 2.00 -4.95 -12.33
CA ARG A 17 2.47 -3.90 -13.27
C ARG A 17 1.40 -2.81 -13.40
N GLY A 18 1.80 -1.55 -13.10
CA GLY A 18 0.89 -0.40 -13.16
C GLY A 18 0.02 -0.19 -11.93
N VAL A 19 0.05 -1.10 -10.95
CA VAL A 19 -0.66 -0.93 -9.67
C VAL A 19 0.27 -0.29 -8.65
N ARG A 20 -0.12 0.87 -8.09
CA ARG A 20 0.75 1.63 -7.20
C ARG A 20 0.00 2.15 -5.96
N GLY A 21 0.77 2.55 -4.95
CA GLY A 21 0.24 3.21 -3.76
C GLY A 21 -0.77 2.36 -3.00
N PHE A 22 -1.88 2.96 -2.62
CA PHE A 22 -2.95 2.28 -1.88
C PHE A 22 -3.77 1.31 -2.73
N ASN A 23 -3.80 1.52 -4.05
CA ASN A 23 -4.46 0.61 -4.99
C ASN A 23 -3.79 -0.76 -4.99
N LEU A 24 -2.47 -0.82 -4.72
CA LEU A 24 -1.75 -2.07 -4.62
C LEU A 24 -2.29 -2.97 -3.50
N CYS A 25 -2.66 -2.39 -2.34
CA CYS A 25 -3.24 -3.17 -1.24
C CYS A 25 -4.61 -3.74 -1.61
N ALA A 26 -5.47 -2.96 -2.26
CA ALA A 26 -6.77 -3.41 -2.75
C ALA A 26 -6.62 -4.54 -3.77
N TYR A 27 -5.78 -4.31 -4.78
CA TYR A 27 -5.53 -5.29 -5.84
C TYR A 27 -5.03 -6.64 -5.30
N LEU A 28 -4.11 -6.62 -4.32
CA LEU A 28 -3.54 -7.85 -3.76
C LEU A 28 -4.57 -8.68 -3.00
N VAL A 29 -5.46 -8.06 -2.23
CA VAL A 29 -6.55 -8.78 -1.53
C VAL A 29 -7.59 -9.27 -2.54
N ALA A 30 -7.98 -8.44 -3.49
CA ALA A 30 -8.91 -8.80 -4.55
C ALA A 30 -8.38 -9.97 -5.39
N LEU A 31 -7.10 -9.93 -5.77
CA LEU A 31 -6.44 -10.98 -6.55
C LEU A 31 -6.38 -12.31 -5.78
N GLU A 32 -6.09 -12.27 -4.49
CA GLU A 32 -6.06 -13.47 -3.65
C GLU A 32 -7.44 -14.14 -3.59
N GLY A 33 -8.52 -13.36 -3.35
CA GLY A 33 -9.89 -13.90 -3.33
C GLY A 33 -10.35 -14.38 -4.70
N TRP A 34 -10.12 -13.60 -5.74
CA TRP A 34 -10.48 -13.96 -7.12
C TRP A 34 -9.81 -15.27 -7.57
N ARG A 35 -8.53 -15.49 -7.23
CA ARG A 35 -7.80 -16.73 -7.52
C ARG A 35 -8.35 -17.95 -6.80
N ARG A 36 -9.14 -17.76 -5.76
CA ARG A 36 -9.84 -18.83 -5.03
C ARG A 36 -11.23 -19.10 -5.57
N GLY A 37 -11.61 -18.46 -6.67
CA GLY A 37 -12.92 -18.62 -7.30
C GLY A 37 -14.01 -17.70 -6.76
N LEU A 38 -13.68 -16.76 -5.88
CA LEU A 38 -14.66 -15.77 -5.42
C LEU A 38 -15.00 -14.80 -6.54
N THR A 39 -16.29 -14.47 -6.69
CA THR A 39 -16.74 -13.42 -7.60
C THR A 39 -16.24 -12.08 -7.13
N LEU A 40 -15.57 -11.35 -8.02
CA LEU A 40 -14.95 -10.06 -7.74
C LEU A 40 -15.67 -8.94 -8.46
N LYS A 41 -16.15 -7.94 -7.70
CA LYS A 41 -16.70 -6.69 -8.22
C LYS A 41 -15.93 -5.48 -7.70
N TRP A 42 -15.67 -4.52 -8.59
CA TRP A 42 -15.11 -3.21 -8.24
C TRP A 42 -16.18 -2.14 -8.33
N TYR A 43 -16.09 -1.12 -7.45
CA TYR A 43 -17.10 -0.08 -7.34
C TYR A 43 -16.50 1.32 -7.50
N TYR A 44 -17.25 2.19 -8.20
CA TYR A 44 -16.93 3.61 -8.31
C TYR A 44 -17.14 4.33 -6.98
N ASN A 45 -18.25 4.08 -6.31
CA ASN A 45 -18.62 4.58 -4.99
C ASN A 45 -18.76 3.44 -3.99
N THR A 46 -18.89 3.78 -2.72
CA THR A 46 -19.27 2.79 -1.70
C THR A 46 -20.72 2.34 -1.95
N PRO A 47 -21.00 1.06 -2.17
CA PRO A 47 -22.35 0.55 -2.33
C PRO A 47 -23.22 0.84 -1.09
N SER A 48 -24.50 1.13 -1.29
CA SER A 48 -25.43 1.49 -0.18
C SER A 48 -25.62 0.36 0.84
N ASN A 49 -25.50 -0.89 0.40
CA ASN A 49 -25.55 -2.08 1.25
C ASN A 49 -24.22 -2.45 1.90
N ALA A 50 -23.11 -1.78 1.56
CA ALA A 50 -21.83 -2.01 2.20
C ALA A 50 -21.81 -1.38 3.59
N LYS A 51 -21.65 -2.20 4.62
CA LYS A 51 -21.44 -1.73 6.01
C LYS A 51 -20.01 -1.20 6.23
N LEU A 52 -19.40 -0.64 5.20
CA LEU A 52 -18.02 -0.23 5.16
C LEU A 52 -17.92 1.22 4.66
N LYS A 53 -17.31 2.09 5.45
CA LYS A 53 -17.08 3.50 5.14
C LYS A 53 -15.72 3.70 4.49
N ALA A 54 -15.65 4.31 3.31
CA ALA A 54 -14.39 4.76 2.73
C ALA A 54 -13.91 6.01 3.50
N ILE A 55 -12.79 5.90 4.21
CA ILE A 55 -12.30 6.98 5.09
C ILE A 55 -11.04 7.60 4.46
N GLY A 56 -11.07 8.92 4.30
CA GLY A 56 -9.90 9.73 3.94
C GLY A 56 -9.40 9.63 2.50
N PHE A 57 -10.06 8.85 1.62
CA PHE A 57 -9.64 8.65 0.23
C PHE A 57 -10.81 8.42 -0.70
N ASN A 58 -10.62 8.79 -1.97
CA ASN A 58 -11.53 8.43 -3.04
C ASN A 58 -11.63 6.89 -3.17
N PRO A 59 -12.84 6.28 -3.25
CA PRO A 59 -13.04 4.84 -3.38
C PRO A 59 -12.56 4.26 -4.70
N ILE A 60 -12.41 5.06 -5.76
CA ILE A 60 -12.02 4.60 -7.10
C ILE A 60 -10.75 3.71 -7.01
N GLY A 61 -10.86 2.52 -7.56
CA GLY A 61 -9.78 1.53 -7.58
C GLY A 61 -9.39 0.95 -6.22
N LYS A 62 -10.17 1.21 -5.15
CA LYS A 62 -9.88 0.75 -3.78
C LYS A 62 -11.07 0.03 -3.15
N MET A 63 -12.28 0.25 -3.67
CA MET A 63 -13.51 -0.33 -3.18
C MET A 63 -13.91 -1.52 -4.06
N PHE A 64 -14.06 -2.71 -3.45
CA PHE A 64 -14.43 -3.93 -4.14
C PHE A 64 -15.19 -4.87 -3.20
N SER A 65 -15.87 -5.87 -3.76
CA SER A 65 -16.41 -7.01 -3.02
C SER A 65 -15.86 -8.33 -3.54
N LEU A 66 -15.81 -9.27 -2.62
CA LEU A 66 -15.59 -10.68 -2.89
C LEU A 66 -16.84 -11.46 -2.44
N SER A 67 -17.33 -12.37 -3.27
CA SER A 67 -18.53 -13.16 -2.97
C SER A 67 -18.27 -14.64 -3.20
N SER A 68 -18.68 -15.47 -2.25
CA SER A 68 -18.96 -16.90 -2.45
C SER A 68 -20.47 -17.09 -2.65
N ASP A 69 -20.91 -18.34 -2.82
CA ASP A 69 -22.34 -18.66 -2.90
C ASP A 69 -23.10 -18.34 -1.60
N GLU A 70 -22.38 -18.33 -0.46
CA GLU A 70 -22.99 -18.14 0.86
C GLU A 70 -22.95 -16.69 1.36
N ARG A 71 -21.95 -15.92 0.97
CA ARG A 71 -21.69 -14.59 1.57
C ARG A 71 -20.96 -13.63 0.65
N THR A 72 -21.20 -12.34 0.89
CA THR A 72 -20.47 -11.25 0.24
C THR A 72 -19.81 -10.38 1.30
N HIS A 73 -18.52 -10.09 1.10
CA HIS A 73 -17.79 -9.14 1.92
C HIS A 73 -17.27 -7.99 1.07
N PHE A 74 -17.42 -6.77 1.60
CA PHE A 74 -16.92 -5.54 0.98
C PHE A 74 -15.57 -5.17 1.56
N PHE A 75 -14.71 -4.60 0.73
CA PHE A 75 -13.37 -4.21 1.10
C PHE A 75 -13.06 -2.79 0.62
N PHE A 76 -12.37 -2.03 1.46
CA PHE A 76 -11.74 -0.76 1.11
C PHE A 76 -10.24 -0.88 1.37
N ARG A 77 -9.41 -0.94 0.31
CA ARG A 77 -7.99 -1.24 0.39
C ARG A 77 -7.74 -2.65 0.95
N SER A 78 -7.08 -2.76 2.11
CA SER A 78 -6.88 -4.03 2.82
C SER A 78 -7.93 -4.31 3.90
N ARG A 79 -8.78 -3.34 4.21
CA ARG A 79 -9.80 -3.46 5.24
C ARG A 79 -11.09 -4.03 4.66
N GLY A 80 -11.63 -5.08 5.28
CA GLY A 80 -12.95 -5.60 4.98
C GLY A 80 -14.01 -5.17 6.00
N ASP A 81 -15.26 -5.45 5.71
CA ASP A 81 -16.46 -5.03 6.47
C ASP A 81 -16.61 -5.65 7.86
N LYS A 82 -15.86 -6.71 8.18
CA LYS A 82 -15.78 -7.25 9.56
C LYS A 82 -14.95 -6.36 10.50
N VAL A 83 -14.18 -5.40 9.96
CA VAL A 83 -13.61 -4.31 10.76
C VAL A 83 -14.63 -3.20 10.86
N HIS A 84 -15.22 -3.02 12.02
CA HIS A 84 -16.27 -2.04 12.25
C HIS A 84 -15.80 -0.61 12.01
N ASN A 85 -16.70 0.27 11.55
CA ASN A 85 -16.36 1.67 11.30
C ASN A 85 -15.92 2.39 12.59
N GLU A 86 -16.55 2.07 13.72
CA GLU A 86 -16.20 2.58 15.05
C GLU A 86 -14.75 2.19 15.44
N ALA A 87 -14.33 0.96 15.11
CA ALA A 87 -12.95 0.54 15.33
C ALA A 87 -11.94 1.35 14.50
N VAL A 88 -12.35 1.79 13.31
CA VAL A 88 -11.53 2.68 12.48
C VAL A 88 -11.46 4.08 13.06
N ASP A 89 -12.59 4.61 13.55
CA ASP A 89 -12.64 5.92 14.18
C ASP A 89 -11.77 5.94 15.46
N ILE A 90 -11.83 4.89 16.28
CA ILE A 90 -10.94 4.69 17.43
C ILE A 90 -9.48 4.63 16.99
N GLY A 91 -9.13 3.78 16.02
CA GLY A 91 -7.75 3.60 15.56
C GLY A 91 -7.13 4.86 14.91
N THR A 92 -7.95 5.76 14.36
CA THR A 92 -7.49 7.04 13.82
C THR A 92 -7.35 8.13 14.89
N ASN A 93 -7.96 7.95 16.06
CA ASN A 93 -7.89 8.86 17.19
C ASN A 93 -6.87 8.35 18.22
N LYS A 94 -5.69 8.99 18.28
CA LYS A 94 -4.58 8.57 19.16
C LYS A 94 -4.96 8.54 20.65
N GLU A 95 -5.80 9.46 21.10
CA GLU A 95 -6.26 9.52 22.49
C GLU A 95 -7.20 8.36 22.81
N GLN A 96 -8.17 8.08 21.93
CA GLN A 96 -9.09 6.97 22.13
C GLN A 96 -8.35 5.62 22.07
N THR A 97 -7.49 5.44 21.06
CA THR A 97 -6.65 4.24 20.97
C THR A 97 -5.88 4.01 22.27
N LYS A 98 -5.24 5.05 22.81
CA LYS A 98 -4.50 4.96 24.07
C LYS A 98 -5.37 4.53 25.24
N LYS A 99 -6.57 5.08 25.41
CA LYS A 99 -7.51 4.68 26.45
C LYS A 99 -7.86 3.19 26.41
N TYR A 100 -8.07 2.64 25.19
CA TYR A 100 -8.35 1.21 25.02
C TYR A 100 -7.13 0.35 25.34
N LEU A 101 -5.93 0.77 24.93
CA LEU A 101 -4.69 0.07 25.25
C LEU A 101 -4.42 0.04 26.75
N GLU A 102 -4.56 1.19 27.44
CA GLU A 102 -4.35 1.32 28.88
C GLU A 102 -5.34 0.46 29.68
N LYS A 103 -6.62 0.46 29.29
CA LYS A 103 -7.67 -0.36 29.92
C LYS A 103 -7.31 -1.84 29.90
N GLU A 104 -6.74 -2.31 28.81
CA GLU A 104 -6.33 -3.71 28.63
C GLU A 104 -4.89 -3.99 29.11
N GLY A 105 -4.21 -3.00 29.69
CA GLY A 105 -2.83 -3.14 30.16
C GLY A 105 -1.82 -3.39 29.04
N VAL A 106 -2.09 -2.87 27.84
CA VAL A 106 -1.14 -2.92 26.71
C VAL A 106 -0.14 -1.80 26.85
N PRO A 107 1.18 -2.07 26.79
CA PRO A 107 2.20 -1.04 26.91
C PRO A 107 2.07 0.04 25.82
N CYS A 108 1.87 1.29 26.23
CA CYS A 108 1.85 2.47 25.36
C CYS A 108 2.60 3.62 26.05
N PRO A 109 3.05 4.67 25.29
CA PRO A 109 3.81 5.76 25.88
C PRO A 109 2.98 6.51 26.94
N GLU A 110 3.59 6.77 28.10
CA GLU A 110 3.00 7.65 29.10
C GLU A 110 2.88 9.06 28.53
N GLY A 111 1.72 9.71 28.69
CA GLY A 111 1.51 11.06 28.18
C GLY A 111 0.06 11.48 28.13
N LYS A 112 -0.19 12.72 27.74
CA LYS A 112 -1.50 13.36 27.78
C LYS A 112 -1.70 14.25 26.55
N ARG A 113 -2.97 14.37 26.13
CA ARG A 113 -3.42 15.35 25.13
C ARG A 113 -3.71 16.69 25.78
N PHE A 114 -3.35 17.75 25.11
CA PHE A 114 -3.66 19.13 25.45
C PHE A 114 -4.40 19.77 24.27
N LYS A 115 -5.62 20.23 24.56
CA LYS A 115 -6.45 20.94 23.59
C LYS A 115 -5.93 22.34 23.33
N GLU A 116 -6.44 22.98 22.32
CA GLU A 116 -6.06 24.33 21.87
C GLU A 116 -6.19 25.38 23.01
N GLU A 117 -7.19 25.25 23.88
CA GLU A 117 -7.49 26.20 24.94
C GLU A 117 -6.49 26.16 26.12
N VAL A 118 -5.68 25.12 26.20
CA VAL A 118 -4.71 24.93 27.31
C VAL A 118 -3.49 25.82 27.08
N ALA A 119 -3.12 26.58 28.11
CA ALA A 119 -1.97 27.47 28.06
C ALA A 119 -0.64 26.68 27.94
N ASP A 120 0.34 27.27 27.25
CA ASP A 120 1.66 26.64 27.04
C ASP A 120 2.36 26.39 28.39
N GLU A 121 2.14 27.24 29.40
CA GLU A 121 2.71 27.13 30.74
C GLU A 121 2.26 25.83 31.44
N GLU A 122 0.97 25.47 31.33
CA GLU A 122 0.44 24.22 31.87
C GLU A 122 1.07 23.01 31.17
N ILE A 123 1.22 23.07 29.85
CA ILE A 123 1.87 22.01 29.06
C ILE A 123 3.33 21.84 29.48
N ILE A 124 4.06 22.94 29.70
CA ILE A 124 5.46 22.93 30.14
C ILE A 124 5.56 22.33 31.55
N GLN A 125 4.66 22.69 32.47
CA GLN A 125 4.63 22.10 33.82
C GLN A 125 4.41 20.58 33.76
N TYR A 126 3.46 20.14 32.93
CA TYR A 126 3.25 18.72 32.71
C TYR A 126 4.48 18.01 32.14
N ALA A 127 5.15 18.62 31.16
CA ALA A 127 6.36 18.08 30.56
C ALA A 127 7.48 17.89 31.58
N ARG A 128 7.68 18.86 32.48
CA ARG A 128 8.64 18.75 33.58
C ARG A 128 8.33 17.61 34.54
N LYS A 129 7.03 17.45 34.90
CA LYS A 129 6.56 16.35 35.74
C LYS A 129 6.74 15.00 35.08
N LEU A 130 6.45 14.90 33.78
CA LEU A 130 6.62 13.68 33.00
C LEU A 130 8.08 13.27 32.87
N GLY A 131 8.98 14.24 32.77
CA GLY A 131 10.43 14.04 32.67
C GLY A 131 10.92 13.72 31.26
N TYR A 132 12.13 14.21 30.95
CA TYR A 132 12.75 14.05 29.63
C TYR A 132 13.42 12.68 29.44
N PRO A 133 13.61 12.18 28.19
CA PRO A 133 13.25 12.83 26.93
C PRO A 133 11.77 12.68 26.56
N LEU A 134 11.24 13.66 25.78
CA LEU A 134 9.83 13.77 25.42
C LEU A 134 9.60 13.82 23.91
N VAL A 135 8.32 13.64 23.55
CA VAL A 135 7.79 13.80 22.19
C VAL A 135 6.67 14.82 22.22
N ILE A 136 6.64 15.72 21.25
CA ILE A 136 5.49 16.57 20.92
C ILE A 136 4.94 16.08 19.60
N LYS A 137 3.64 15.78 19.55
CA LYS A 137 2.97 15.38 18.29
C LYS A 137 1.58 16.01 18.18
N PRO A 138 1.15 16.44 16.98
CA PRO A 138 -0.24 16.85 16.76
C PRO A 138 -1.20 15.73 17.07
N THR A 139 -2.36 16.04 17.63
CA THR A 139 -3.44 15.05 17.87
C THR A 139 -3.97 14.51 16.55
N PHE A 140 -4.13 15.39 15.56
CA PHE A 140 -4.57 15.03 14.21
C PHE A 140 -3.43 15.25 13.22
N GLY A 141 -3.15 14.26 12.39
CA GLY A 141 -2.09 14.34 11.39
C GLY A 141 -1.56 12.96 11.01
N SER A 142 -0.86 12.89 9.91
CA SER A 142 -0.29 11.67 9.37
C SER A 142 1.13 11.89 8.85
N LEU A 143 1.86 10.81 8.57
CA LEU A 143 3.20 10.84 7.99
C LEU A 143 4.26 11.56 8.86
N GLY A 144 4.01 11.72 10.17
CA GLY A 144 4.97 12.34 11.09
C GLY A 144 5.11 13.86 10.95
N LYS A 145 4.18 14.56 10.26
CA LYS A 145 4.18 16.02 10.18
C LYS A 145 3.93 16.63 11.56
N GLY A 146 4.74 17.61 11.95
CA GLY A 146 4.67 18.28 13.25
C GLY A 146 5.10 17.42 14.44
N VAL A 147 5.60 16.22 14.23
CA VAL A 147 6.12 15.35 15.30
C VAL A 147 7.58 15.71 15.56
N VAL A 148 7.87 16.10 16.81
CA VAL A 148 9.23 16.36 17.32
C VAL A 148 9.54 15.33 18.40
N THR A 149 10.60 14.57 18.22
CA THR A 149 10.98 13.45 19.09
C THR A 149 12.32 13.73 19.80
N ASN A 150 12.58 12.99 20.87
CA ASN A 150 13.84 13.02 21.61
C ASN A 150 14.21 14.43 22.11
N ILE A 151 13.24 15.12 22.73
CA ILE A 151 13.45 16.43 23.32
C ILE A 151 14.00 16.21 24.73
N ASN A 152 15.27 16.62 24.95
CA ASN A 152 16.02 16.26 26.14
C ASN A 152 16.09 17.35 27.20
N THR A 153 15.70 18.60 26.89
CA THR A 153 15.81 19.74 27.78
C THR A 153 14.54 20.57 27.83
N ASP A 154 14.36 21.32 28.91
CA ASP A 154 13.23 22.24 29.12
C ASP A 154 13.20 23.35 28.05
N GLU A 155 14.37 23.93 27.73
CA GLU A 155 14.50 24.96 26.70
C GLU A 155 14.18 24.40 25.33
N GLY A 156 14.65 23.19 25.02
CA GLY A 156 14.33 22.47 23.80
C GLY A 156 12.84 22.21 23.70
N PHE A 157 12.20 21.83 24.81
CA PHE A 157 10.74 21.59 24.84
C PHE A 157 9.95 22.86 24.55
N LYS A 158 10.25 23.97 25.25
CA LYS A 158 9.60 25.28 25.02
C LYS A 158 9.73 25.75 23.58
N LYS A 159 10.95 25.65 23.01
CA LYS A 159 11.21 26.02 21.61
C LYS A 159 10.37 25.19 20.64
N ASN A 160 10.34 23.87 20.83
CA ASN A 160 9.60 22.97 19.94
C ASN A 160 8.08 23.05 20.14
N LEU A 161 7.58 23.29 21.36
CA LEU A 161 6.16 23.51 21.62
C LEU A 161 5.67 24.75 20.87
N ARG A 162 6.39 25.87 20.98
CA ARG A 162 6.09 27.12 20.24
C ARG A 162 6.13 26.87 18.72
N TYR A 163 7.13 26.15 18.22
CA TYR A 163 7.24 25.80 16.80
C TYR A 163 6.03 24.99 16.33
N VAL A 164 5.62 23.95 17.05
CA VAL A 164 4.50 23.10 16.68
C VAL A 164 3.18 23.86 16.76
N ARG A 165 2.91 24.59 17.86
CA ARG A 165 1.64 25.27 18.08
C ARG A 165 1.51 26.56 17.28
N SER A 166 2.54 27.42 17.29
CA SER A 166 2.47 28.76 16.69
C SER A 166 2.94 28.80 15.24
N THR A 167 4.05 28.11 14.89
CA THR A 167 4.59 28.16 13.51
C THR A 167 3.89 27.18 12.59
N LEU A 168 3.66 25.94 13.06
CA LEU A 168 2.97 24.92 12.25
C LEU A 168 1.45 24.94 12.42
N ASN A 169 0.93 25.77 13.35
CA ASN A 169 -0.50 25.91 13.65
C ASN A 169 -1.20 24.60 14.06
N TYR A 170 -0.47 23.71 14.77
CA TYR A 170 -1.06 22.53 15.41
C TYR A 170 -1.35 22.86 16.87
N LEU A 171 -2.49 23.51 17.13
CA LEU A 171 -2.84 23.99 18.47
C LEU A 171 -3.11 22.87 19.46
N ASP A 172 -3.66 21.76 18.98
CA ASP A 172 -4.00 20.56 19.74
C ASP A 172 -2.85 19.55 19.67
N VAL A 173 -2.20 19.27 20.81
CA VAL A 173 -0.97 18.48 20.86
C VAL A 173 -1.04 17.36 21.90
N ILE A 174 -0.27 16.31 21.68
CA ILE A 174 -0.02 15.23 22.62
C ILE A 174 1.43 15.30 23.06
N ILE A 175 1.66 15.25 24.37
CA ILE A 175 2.98 15.18 24.98
C ILE A 175 3.15 13.77 25.57
N GLU A 176 4.21 13.09 25.17
CA GLU A 176 4.49 11.70 25.60
C GLU A 176 5.97 11.50 25.93
N ARG A 177 6.26 10.49 26.76
CA ARG A 177 7.64 9.99 26.93
C ARG A 177 8.20 9.51 25.59
N PHE A 178 9.41 9.87 25.32
CA PHE A 178 10.15 9.31 24.19
C PHE A 178 10.55 7.86 24.50
N ILE A 179 10.21 6.95 23.61
CA ILE A 179 10.57 5.53 23.70
C ILE A 179 11.70 5.27 22.71
N SER A 180 12.87 4.86 23.22
CA SER A 180 14.00 4.46 22.40
C SER A 180 13.92 2.99 22.01
N GLY A 181 14.22 2.66 20.76
CA GLY A 181 14.22 1.28 20.29
C GLY A 181 14.09 1.18 18.76
N GLU A 182 13.84 -0.01 18.28
CA GLU A 182 13.67 -0.30 16.86
C GLU A 182 12.22 -0.11 16.45
N ASP A 183 12.00 0.60 15.34
CA ASP A 183 10.69 0.87 14.79
C ASP A 183 10.20 -0.36 14.00
N ALA A 184 9.08 -0.94 14.40
CA ALA A 184 8.50 -2.10 13.76
C ALA A 184 7.02 -1.91 13.43
N ARG A 185 6.58 -2.55 12.36
CA ARG A 185 5.15 -2.71 12.02
C ARG A 185 4.79 -4.17 12.02
N VAL A 186 3.85 -4.55 12.85
CA VAL A 186 3.35 -5.91 12.96
C VAL A 186 1.92 -5.96 12.42
N TYR A 187 1.63 -6.89 11.52
CA TYR A 187 0.27 -7.10 11.01
C TYR A 187 -0.37 -8.30 11.70
N VAL A 188 -1.51 -8.04 12.31
CA VAL A 188 -2.28 -9.04 13.07
C VAL A 188 -3.58 -9.33 12.32
N VAL A 189 -3.98 -10.60 12.27
CA VAL A 189 -5.30 -11.06 11.85
C VAL A 189 -5.84 -11.96 12.96
N GLN A 190 -6.95 -11.56 13.58
CA GLN A 190 -7.51 -12.19 14.79
C GLN A 190 -6.47 -12.27 15.92
N ASP A 191 -6.11 -13.48 16.27
CA ASP A 191 -5.20 -13.85 17.36
C ASP A 191 -3.76 -14.15 16.89
N LYS A 192 -3.45 -13.84 15.62
CA LYS A 192 -2.17 -14.22 15.01
C LYS A 192 -1.43 -13.05 14.39
N VAL A 193 -0.14 -12.96 14.69
CA VAL A 193 0.80 -12.15 13.92
C VAL A 193 1.09 -12.87 12.62
N VAL A 194 0.73 -12.26 11.49
CA VAL A 194 0.94 -12.81 10.14
C VAL A 194 2.17 -12.27 9.46
N ALA A 195 2.62 -11.08 9.85
CA ALA A 195 3.81 -10.45 9.30
C ALA A 195 4.37 -9.39 10.25
N ALA A 196 5.69 -9.22 10.28
CA ALA A 196 6.36 -8.17 11.01
C ALA A 196 7.51 -7.57 10.19
N LEU A 197 7.62 -6.26 10.19
CA LEU A 197 8.69 -5.51 9.53
C LEU A 197 9.42 -4.62 10.54
N LYS A 198 10.74 -4.62 10.49
CA LYS A 198 11.57 -3.53 11.00
C LYS A 198 11.61 -2.41 9.96
N ARG A 199 11.37 -1.19 10.38
CA ARG A 199 11.50 0.01 9.54
C ARG A 199 12.82 0.69 9.86
N VAL A 200 13.62 0.91 8.83
CA VAL A 200 14.95 1.51 8.95
C VAL A 200 14.94 2.84 8.21
N PRO A 201 15.51 3.91 8.78
CA PRO A 201 15.63 5.18 8.06
C PRO A 201 16.33 5.04 6.72
N ALA A 202 16.08 5.98 5.81
CA ALA A 202 16.81 6.03 4.54
C ALA A 202 18.32 5.97 4.81
N ASN A 203 19.01 5.07 4.10
CA ASN A 203 20.41 4.75 4.36
C ASN A 203 21.11 4.30 3.08
N VAL A 204 22.43 4.33 3.09
CA VAL A 204 23.30 3.70 2.09
C VAL A 204 24.45 2.99 2.78
N THR A 205 24.97 1.95 2.12
CA THR A 205 26.14 1.19 2.57
C THR A 205 27.28 1.40 1.59
N GLY A 206 28.44 1.74 2.08
CA GLY A 206 29.65 1.96 1.30
C GLY A 206 30.13 0.72 0.58
N ASP A 207 30.62 0.90 -0.64
CA ASP A 207 31.29 -0.12 -1.44
C ASP A 207 32.82 0.13 -1.55
N GLY A 208 33.31 1.17 -0.87
CA GLY A 208 34.72 1.61 -0.90
C GLY A 208 35.15 2.34 -2.17
N LYS A 209 34.21 2.66 -3.09
CA LYS A 209 34.51 3.23 -4.41
C LYS A 209 33.55 4.34 -4.80
N SER A 210 32.27 4.15 -4.57
CA SER A 210 31.22 5.06 -5.02
C SER A 210 31.00 6.17 -4.03
N THR A 211 30.66 7.36 -4.53
CA THR A 211 30.19 8.46 -3.74
C THR A 211 28.83 8.15 -3.12
N ILE A 212 28.45 8.86 -2.06
CA ILE A 212 27.13 8.74 -1.43
C ILE A 212 26.02 9.00 -2.43
N GLU A 213 26.18 9.96 -3.35
CA GLU A 213 25.21 10.23 -4.41
C GLU A 213 25.03 9.03 -5.35
N GLU A 214 26.13 8.41 -5.78
CA GLU A 214 26.09 7.21 -6.63
C GLU A 214 25.45 6.01 -5.90
N LEU A 215 25.74 5.84 -4.61
CA LEU A 215 25.11 4.81 -3.77
C LEU A 215 23.60 5.03 -3.64
N ILE A 216 23.14 6.28 -3.47
CA ILE A 216 21.71 6.62 -3.49
C ILE A 216 21.09 6.28 -4.83
N GLN A 217 21.72 6.61 -5.94
CA GLN A 217 21.25 6.29 -7.29
C GLN A 217 21.14 4.77 -7.49
N LYS A 218 22.17 4.00 -7.15
CA LYS A 218 22.18 2.52 -7.21
C LYS A 218 21.01 1.94 -6.39
N LYS A 219 20.86 2.38 -5.15
CA LYS A 219 19.77 1.93 -4.28
C LYS A 219 18.39 2.30 -4.83
N ASN A 220 18.24 3.48 -5.42
CA ASN A 220 17.00 3.88 -6.07
C ASN A 220 16.67 3.02 -7.30
N GLU A 221 17.65 2.56 -8.07
CA GLU A 221 17.41 1.60 -9.16
C GLU A 221 16.88 0.25 -8.64
N GLU A 222 17.37 -0.22 -7.50
CA GLU A 222 16.83 -1.41 -6.84
C GLU A 222 15.40 -1.16 -6.34
N ARG A 223 15.15 -0.02 -5.70
CA ARG A 223 13.81 0.38 -5.22
C ARG A 223 12.79 0.48 -6.36
N LYS A 224 13.19 0.97 -7.53
CA LYS A 224 12.33 1.00 -8.74
C LYS A 224 11.87 -0.39 -9.18
N LYS A 225 12.66 -1.43 -8.89
CA LYS A 225 12.29 -2.82 -9.19
C LYS A 225 11.28 -3.39 -8.19
N ASN A 226 11.12 -2.82 -7.00
CA ASN A 226 10.21 -3.28 -5.97
C ASN A 226 8.82 -2.63 -6.14
N PRO A 227 7.72 -3.39 -6.29
CA PRO A 227 6.38 -2.83 -6.54
C PRO A 227 5.90 -1.83 -5.50
N HIS A 228 6.28 -2.04 -4.23
CA HIS A 228 5.91 -1.15 -3.13
C HIS A 228 6.81 0.08 -3.06
N LEU A 229 8.10 -0.05 -3.35
CA LEU A 229 9.10 1.00 -3.16
C LEU A 229 9.33 1.86 -4.40
N ALA A 230 8.85 1.43 -5.58
CA ALA A 230 9.09 2.10 -6.86
C ALA A 230 8.69 3.59 -6.89
N THR A 231 7.72 4.00 -6.06
CA THR A 231 7.28 5.40 -5.91
C THR A 231 7.80 6.06 -4.63
N ARG A 232 8.67 5.38 -3.88
CA ARG A 232 9.20 5.79 -2.57
C ARG A 232 10.72 5.84 -2.60
N LEU A 233 11.24 6.59 -3.56
CA LEU A 233 12.68 6.74 -3.75
C LEU A 233 13.30 7.64 -2.69
N ILE A 234 14.57 7.44 -2.40
CA ILE A 234 15.37 8.34 -1.58
C ILE A 234 15.53 9.63 -2.38
N LYS A 235 15.00 10.73 -1.86
CA LYS A 235 15.13 12.06 -2.43
C LYS A 235 16.27 12.78 -1.72
N VAL A 236 17.13 13.40 -2.48
CA VAL A 236 18.16 14.30 -1.94
C VAL A 236 17.52 15.67 -1.75
N ASP A 237 17.30 16.05 -0.51
CA ASP A 237 16.73 17.32 -0.09
C ASP A 237 17.55 17.91 1.07
N GLU A 238 17.17 19.08 1.60
CA GLU A 238 17.91 19.76 2.66
C GLU A 238 18.01 18.94 3.95
N GLU A 239 17.03 18.04 4.24
CA GLU A 239 17.12 17.13 5.38
C GLU A 239 18.31 16.17 5.20
N VAL A 240 18.49 15.61 4.01
CA VAL A 240 19.63 14.72 3.69
C VAL A 240 20.95 15.46 3.79
N HIS A 241 21.05 16.67 3.22
CA HIS A 241 22.26 17.48 3.32
C HIS A 241 22.61 17.83 4.77
N THR A 242 21.62 18.19 5.57
CA THR A 242 21.82 18.52 6.99
C THR A 242 22.26 17.30 7.78
N PHE A 243 21.68 16.12 7.50
CA PHE A 243 22.04 14.88 8.17
C PHE A 243 23.48 14.47 7.83
N LEU A 244 23.87 14.52 6.56
CA LEU A 244 25.23 14.22 6.13
C LEU A 244 26.25 15.18 6.73
N ARG A 245 26.00 16.49 6.72
CA ARG A 245 26.90 17.49 7.33
C ARG A 245 27.11 17.24 8.82
N LYS A 246 26.07 16.85 9.56
CA LYS A 246 26.16 16.54 10.99
C LYS A 246 27.09 15.35 11.26
N GLU A 247 27.10 14.36 10.36
CA GLU A 247 27.95 13.17 10.44
C GLU A 247 29.34 13.39 9.78
N GLY A 248 29.65 14.61 9.30
CA GLY A 248 30.93 14.95 8.67
C GLY A 248 31.06 14.52 7.21
N TYR A 249 29.92 14.22 6.52
CA TYR A 249 29.88 13.78 5.14
C TYR A 249 29.24 14.80 4.20
N SER A 250 29.49 14.60 2.90
CA SER A 250 28.81 15.25 1.79
C SER A 250 28.37 14.20 0.75
N LEU A 251 27.59 14.59 -0.23
CA LEU A 251 27.18 13.69 -1.33
C LEU A 251 28.38 13.15 -2.11
N SER A 252 29.49 13.89 -2.21
CA SER A 252 30.72 13.50 -2.88
C SER A 252 31.64 12.62 -2.02
N SER A 253 31.33 12.41 -0.75
CA SER A 253 32.13 11.55 0.12
C SER A 253 32.03 10.08 -0.29
N VAL A 254 33.15 9.36 -0.20
CA VAL A 254 33.23 7.91 -0.45
C VAL A 254 33.30 7.19 0.90
N LEU A 255 32.34 6.34 1.17
CA LEU A 255 32.28 5.54 2.39
C LEU A 255 33.22 4.34 2.32
N LYS A 256 33.74 3.91 3.46
CA LYS A 256 34.46 2.64 3.56
C LYS A 256 33.53 1.47 3.14
N LYS A 257 34.11 0.39 2.70
CA LYS A 257 33.35 -0.83 2.40
C LYS A 257 32.58 -1.30 3.65
N GLU A 258 31.28 -1.60 3.46
CA GLU A 258 30.33 -2.02 4.51
C GLU A 258 30.00 -0.95 5.57
N GLU A 259 30.52 0.26 5.44
CA GLU A 259 30.13 1.38 6.28
C GLU A 259 28.69 1.81 5.97
N LEU A 260 27.82 1.73 7.00
CA LEU A 260 26.43 2.13 6.90
C LEU A 260 26.25 3.55 7.42
N ILE A 261 25.65 4.41 6.62
CA ILE A 261 25.20 5.73 7.08
C ILE A 261 23.70 5.90 6.85
N TYR A 262 23.07 6.62 7.78
CA TYR A 262 21.69 7.06 7.63
C TYR A 262 21.64 8.40 6.91
N LEU A 263 20.59 8.62 6.15
CA LEU A 263 20.34 9.83 5.38
C LEU A 263 19.24 10.68 6.01
N ARG A 264 18.51 10.12 6.97
CA ARG A 264 17.38 10.73 7.68
C ARG A 264 17.25 10.13 9.08
N GLY A 265 16.64 10.90 9.99
CA GLY A 265 16.38 10.42 11.35
C GLY A 265 15.11 9.58 11.52
N LYS A 266 14.16 9.66 10.58
CA LYS A 266 12.87 8.98 10.70
C LYS A 266 12.82 7.71 9.83
N SER A 267 12.26 6.62 10.39
CA SER A 267 12.14 5.30 9.74
C SER A 267 10.99 5.21 8.71
N ASN A 268 10.64 6.34 8.06
CA ASN A 268 9.52 6.37 7.12
C ASN A 268 9.88 5.72 5.77
N ILE A 269 9.20 4.64 5.41
CA ILE A 269 9.36 3.99 4.10
C ILE A 269 9.01 4.96 2.96
N SER A 270 8.03 5.86 3.18
CA SER A 270 7.60 6.86 2.18
C SER A 270 8.68 7.88 1.81
N SER A 271 9.65 8.13 2.69
CA SER A 271 10.78 9.06 2.47
C SER A 271 12.11 8.35 2.17
N GLY A 272 12.04 7.10 1.71
CA GLY A 272 13.22 6.33 1.31
C GLY A 272 13.69 5.30 2.33
N GLY A 273 13.02 5.15 3.48
CA GLY A 273 13.34 4.13 4.48
C GLY A 273 13.12 2.71 3.96
N ASP A 274 13.81 1.74 4.56
CA ASP A 274 13.74 0.34 4.20
C ASP A 274 12.77 -0.44 5.09
N SER A 275 12.21 -1.50 4.53
CA SER A 275 11.41 -2.51 5.23
C SER A 275 12.15 -3.84 5.24
N ILE A 276 12.41 -4.37 6.43
CA ILE A 276 13.12 -5.65 6.62
C ILE A 276 12.15 -6.60 7.30
N ASP A 277 11.92 -7.78 6.71
CA ASP A 277 11.10 -8.82 7.36
C ASP A 277 11.79 -9.36 8.61
N ILE A 278 11.06 -9.34 9.72
CA ILE A 278 11.50 -9.88 11.03
C ILE A 278 10.47 -10.84 11.62
N THR A 279 9.55 -11.37 10.81
CA THR A 279 8.39 -12.14 11.28
C THR A 279 8.80 -13.36 12.10
N ASP A 280 9.78 -14.11 11.62
CA ASP A 280 10.23 -15.34 12.28
C ASP A 280 11.14 -15.06 13.50
N GLN A 281 11.82 -13.90 13.49
CA GLN A 281 12.69 -13.47 14.58
C GLN A 281 11.95 -12.75 15.71
N LEU A 282 10.67 -12.37 15.49
CA LEU A 282 9.91 -11.61 16.48
C LEU A 282 9.62 -12.48 17.72
N PRO A 283 10.04 -12.07 18.94
CA PRO A 283 9.77 -12.80 20.17
C PRO A 283 8.27 -13.01 20.43
N ALA A 284 7.93 -14.10 21.12
CA ALA A 284 6.54 -14.45 21.42
C ALA A 284 5.83 -13.36 22.24
N GLU A 285 6.53 -12.78 23.20
CA GLU A 285 6.02 -11.72 24.07
C GLU A 285 5.63 -10.47 23.27
N ILE A 286 6.39 -10.13 22.24
CA ILE A 286 6.09 -9.00 21.36
C ILE A 286 4.90 -9.33 20.45
N LYS A 287 4.79 -10.58 19.98
CA LYS A 287 3.60 -11.03 19.23
C LYS A 287 2.33 -10.93 20.07
N GLU A 288 2.39 -11.31 21.34
CA GLU A 288 1.28 -11.20 22.29
C GLU A 288 0.87 -9.74 22.51
N VAL A 289 1.82 -8.82 22.69
CA VAL A 289 1.54 -7.38 22.80
C VAL A 289 0.81 -6.87 21.56
N ALA A 290 1.24 -7.26 20.35
CA ALA A 290 0.61 -6.84 19.11
C ALA A 290 -0.82 -7.40 18.96
N VAL A 291 -1.04 -8.68 19.29
CA VAL A 291 -2.37 -9.31 19.28
C VAL A 291 -3.28 -8.64 20.28
N LYS A 292 -2.82 -8.44 21.52
CA LYS A 292 -3.58 -7.78 22.59
C LYS A 292 -3.94 -6.33 22.22
N ALA A 293 -3.04 -5.63 21.51
CA ALA A 293 -3.33 -4.28 21.02
C ALA A 293 -4.49 -4.25 20.02
N VAL A 294 -4.57 -5.22 19.11
CA VAL A 294 -5.68 -5.30 18.14
C VAL A 294 -6.98 -5.70 18.85
N SER A 295 -6.94 -6.71 19.72
CA SER A 295 -8.13 -7.18 20.45
C SER A 295 -8.66 -6.17 21.47
N SER A 296 -7.84 -5.22 21.94
CA SER A 296 -8.28 -4.14 22.83
C SER A 296 -9.31 -3.20 22.21
N VAL A 297 -9.34 -3.09 20.87
CA VAL A 297 -10.26 -2.21 20.16
C VAL A 297 -11.47 -3.01 19.68
N PRO A 298 -12.69 -2.74 20.20
CA PRO A 298 -13.90 -3.47 19.84
C PRO A 298 -14.17 -3.43 18.32
N GLY A 299 -14.47 -4.59 17.73
CA GLY A 299 -14.74 -4.69 16.29
C GLY A 299 -13.52 -4.58 15.36
N LEU A 300 -12.30 -4.58 15.92
CA LEU A 300 -11.06 -4.60 15.15
C LEU A 300 -10.53 -6.02 15.04
N VAL A 301 -10.77 -6.65 13.90
CA VAL A 301 -10.40 -8.06 13.67
C VAL A 301 -9.05 -8.24 12.98
N HIS A 302 -8.53 -7.20 12.33
CA HIS A 302 -7.16 -7.17 11.80
C HIS A 302 -6.68 -5.72 11.65
N ALA A 303 -5.41 -5.52 11.87
CA ALA A 303 -4.77 -4.21 11.75
C ALA A 303 -3.24 -4.32 11.63
N GLY A 304 -2.61 -3.23 11.24
CA GLY A 304 -1.19 -3.00 11.43
C GLY A 304 -0.94 -2.28 12.75
N VAL A 305 -0.04 -2.80 13.57
CA VAL A 305 0.37 -2.22 14.86
C VAL A 305 1.77 -1.68 14.72
N ASP A 306 1.97 -0.40 15.03
CA ASP A 306 3.29 0.24 15.05
C ASP A 306 3.86 0.12 16.46
N LEU A 307 5.05 -0.46 16.57
CA LEU A 307 5.73 -0.76 17.82
C LEU A 307 7.11 -0.11 17.84
N ILE A 308 7.55 0.28 19.05
CA ILE A 308 8.98 0.44 19.33
C ILE A 308 9.43 -0.75 20.16
N ILE A 309 10.44 -1.47 19.67
CA ILE A 309 10.97 -2.70 20.25
C ILE A 309 12.34 -2.43 20.87
N LYS A 310 12.54 -2.89 22.12
CA LYS A 310 13.83 -2.86 22.82
C LYS A 310 14.03 -4.19 23.55
N GLY A 311 14.91 -5.04 23.01
CA GLY A 311 15.04 -6.42 23.48
C GLY A 311 13.73 -7.18 23.32
N ASN A 312 13.24 -7.83 24.38
CA ASN A 312 11.98 -8.58 24.40
C ASN A 312 10.76 -7.72 24.83
N LYS A 313 10.92 -6.40 24.91
CA LYS A 313 9.84 -5.48 25.27
C LYS A 313 9.39 -4.68 24.06
N ALA A 314 8.10 -4.42 23.97
CA ALA A 314 7.53 -3.57 22.94
C ALA A 314 6.56 -2.56 23.55
N VAL A 315 6.46 -1.39 22.94
CA VAL A 315 5.51 -0.33 23.27
C VAL A 315 4.72 0.00 22.01
N VAL A 316 3.38 -0.02 22.13
CA VAL A 316 2.46 0.28 21.02
C VAL A 316 2.37 1.78 20.81
N MET A 317 2.75 2.23 19.62
CA MET A 317 2.73 3.65 19.25
C MET A 317 1.43 4.05 18.54
N GLU A 318 0.90 3.16 17.69
CA GLU A 318 -0.27 3.42 16.85
C GLU A 318 -0.89 2.10 16.36
N ILE A 319 -2.22 2.09 16.19
CA ILE A 319 -2.95 1.01 15.53
C ILE A 319 -3.51 1.55 14.22
N ASN A 320 -3.27 0.83 13.12
CA ASN A 320 -3.68 1.19 11.78
C ASN A 320 -4.71 0.20 11.21
N PRO A 321 -6.03 0.47 11.34
CA PRO A 321 -7.10 -0.44 10.86
C PRO A 321 -7.10 -0.65 9.34
N THR A 322 -6.52 0.30 8.59
CA THR A 322 -6.41 0.24 7.12
C THR A 322 -4.93 0.29 6.70
N ALA A 323 -4.10 -0.53 7.33
CA ALA A 323 -2.66 -0.53 7.13
C ALA A 323 -2.25 -0.87 5.69
N VAL A 324 -1.09 -0.36 5.28
CA VAL A 324 -0.45 -0.73 4.00
C VAL A 324 0.17 -2.11 4.15
N ILE A 325 -0.41 -3.10 3.49
CA ILE A 325 0.06 -4.50 3.52
C ILE A 325 1.15 -4.79 2.49
N ALA A 326 1.26 -3.96 1.46
CA ALA A 326 2.21 -4.18 0.36
C ALA A 326 3.69 -4.21 0.81
N SER A 327 4.04 -3.52 1.91
CA SER A 327 5.38 -3.56 2.48
C SER A 327 5.78 -4.95 2.99
N HIS A 328 4.81 -5.74 3.45
CA HIS A 328 5.04 -7.12 3.92
C HIS A 328 5.22 -8.12 2.77
N LEU A 329 4.53 -7.88 1.63
CA LEU A 329 4.68 -8.72 0.43
C LEU A 329 5.93 -8.36 -0.36
N PHE A 330 6.37 -7.11 -0.28
CA PHE A 330 7.51 -6.59 -1.02
C PHE A 330 8.49 -5.88 -0.06
N PRO A 331 9.04 -6.60 0.94
CA PRO A 331 10.06 -6.00 1.79
C PRO A 331 11.30 -5.65 0.95
N MET A 332 12.13 -4.72 1.45
CA MET A 332 13.44 -4.45 0.83
C MET A 332 14.37 -5.65 1.03
N THR A 333 14.28 -6.26 2.21
CA THR A 333 15.10 -7.42 2.60
C THR A 333 14.26 -8.42 3.41
N GLY A 334 14.54 -9.71 3.25
CA GLY A 334 13.88 -10.79 3.98
C GLY A 334 12.80 -11.52 3.17
N ILE A 335 11.91 -12.20 3.86
CA ILE A 335 10.92 -13.10 3.26
C ILE A 335 9.62 -12.35 2.99
N PRO A 336 9.08 -12.37 1.75
CA PRO A 336 7.74 -11.87 1.46
C PRO A 336 6.66 -12.61 2.27
N ARG A 337 5.79 -11.86 2.97
CA ARG A 337 4.69 -12.42 3.77
C ARG A 337 3.34 -12.19 3.09
N ASN A 338 2.61 -13.26 2.85
CA ASN A 338 1.31 -13.19 2.16
C ASN A 338 0.18 -12.78 3.11
N VAL A 339 0.15 -11.49 3.49
CA VAL A 339 -0.91 -10.90 4.30
C VAL A 339 -2.30 -10.99 3.63
N PRO A 340 -2.46 -10.77 2.30
CA PRO A 340 -3.73 -11.00 1.61
C PRO A 340 -4.33 -12.39 1.85
N LYS A 341 -3.47 -13.44 1.86
CA LYS A 341 -3.92 -14.81 2.17
C LYS A 341 -4.59 -14.88 3.54
N ALA A 342 -3.94 -14.34 4.55
CA ALA A 342 -4.47 -14.38 5.92
C ALA A 342 -5.79 -13.59 6.05
N ILE A 343 -5.91 -12.45 5.36
CA ILE A 343 -7.16 -11.69 5.31
C ILE A 343 -8.26 -12.52 4.65
N VAL A 344 -8.03 -13.07 3.46
CA VAL A 344 -9.05 -13.86 2.75
C VAL A 344 -9.39 -15.15 3.50
N ASP A 345 -8.42 -15.81 4.15
CA ASP A 345 -8.66 -16.97 5.01
C ASP A 345 -9.64 -16.67 6.16
N TYR A 346 -9.61 -15.44 6.67
CA TYR A 346 -10.50 -15.00 7.74
C TYR A 346 -11.91 -14.67 7.24
N TYR A 347 -12.03 -14.04 6.07
CA TYR A 347 -13.32 -13.64 5.49
C TYR A 347 -14.04 -14.81 4.82
N PHE A 348 -13.29 -15.72 4.20
CA PHE A 348 -13.77 -16.87 3.43
C PHE A 348 -13.00 -18.14 3.81
N PRO A 349 -13.18 -18.64 5.04
CA PRO A 349 -12.44 -19.81 5.54
C PRO A 349 -12.66 -21.07 4.69
N GLU A 350 -13.83 -21.20 4.03
CA GLU A 350 -14.18 -22.28 3.13
C GLU A 350 -13.28 -22.36 1.89
N THR A 351 -12.63 -21.26 1.51
CA THR A 351 -11.74 -21.20 0.34
C THR A 351 -10.25 -21.45 0.67
N LYS A 352 -9.93 -21.76 1.91
CA LYS A 352 -8.55 -21.82 2.40
C LYS A 352 -7.70 -22.88 1.69
N GLU A 353 -8.32 -24.01 1.38
CA GLU A 353 -7.66 -25.16 0.72
C GLU A 353 -7.83 -25.15 -0.80
N THR A 354 -8.39 -24.10 -1.38
CA THR A 354 -8.56 -23.99 -2.84
C THR A 354 -7.19 -23.98 -3.53
N ILE A 355 -7.02 -24.82 -4.54
CA ILE A 355 -5.80 -24.88 -5.36
C ILE A 355 -5.64 -23.56 -6.10
N LYS A 356 -4.55 -22.85 -5.80
CA LYS A 356 -4.26 -21.55 -6.39
C LYS A 356 -3.69 -21.70 -7.79
N ASN A 357 -4.15 -20.86 -8.67
CA ASN A 357 -3.62 -20.70 -10.01
C ASN A 357 -2.73 -19.46 -10.14
N ASN A 358 -1.98 -19.35 -11.25
CA ASN A 358 -1.11 -18.21 -11.54
C ASN A 358 -1.77 -17.18 -12.46
N PHE A 359 -3.09 -17.14 -12.52
CA PHE A 359 -3.81 -16.12 -13.30
C PHE A 359 -3.80 -14.76 -12.59
N TYR A 360 -3.91 -13.71 -13.40
CA TYR A 360 -4.14 -12.35 -12.93
C TYR A 360 -5.03 -11.57 -13.92
N PHE A 361 -5.66 -10.53 -13.45
CA PHE A 361 -6.46 -9.61 -14.26
C PHE A 361 -5.80 -8.24 -14.38
N ASP A 362 -6.19 -7.47 -15.41
CA ASP A 362 -5.60 -6.17 -15.70
C ASP A 362 -6.27 -5.06 -14.86
N TYR A 363 -5.63 -4.71 -13.75
CA TYR A 363 -6.13 -3.64 -12.87
C TYR A 363 -6.18 -2.26 -13.57
N LYS A 364 -5.29 -2.01 -14.53
CA LYS A 364 -5.27 -0.73 -15.25
C LYS A 364 -6.56 -0.49 -16.02
N VAL A 365 -7.08 -1.53 -16.68
CA VAL A 365 -8.36 -1.47 -17.40
C VAL A 365 -9.49 -1.13 -16.42
N ILE A 366 -9.52 -1.79 -15.25
CA ILE A 366 -10.52 -1.53 -14.21
C ILE A 366 -10.42 -0.08 -13.73
N ASN A 367 -9.23 0.36 -13.38
CA ASN A 367 -9.02 1.72 -12.86
C ASN A 367 -9.37 2.79 -13.88
N ASN A 368 -9.06 2.59 -15.17
CA ASN A 368 -9.41 3.52 -16.24
C ASN A 368 -10.94 3.60 -16.43
N LEU A 369 -11.63 2.45 -16.49
CA LEU A 369 -13.09 2.40 -16.62
C LEU A 369 -13.80 3.05 -15.42
N MET A 370 -13.28 2.82 -14.21
CA MET A 370 -13.82 3.49 -13.02
C MET A 370 -13.55 5.01 -13.04
N SER A 371 -12.38 5.43 -13.53
CA SER A 371 -12.01 6.85 -13.59
C SER A 371 -12.76 7.62 -14.67
N SER A 372 -13.27 6.96 -15.73
CA SER A 372 -14.11 7.60 -16.75
C SER A 372 -15.51 7.99 -16.24
N ARG A 373 -15.93 7.44 -15.09
CA ARG A 373 -17.26 7.64 -14.48
C ARG A 373 -18.43 7.13 -15.31
N GLU A 374 -18.16 6.31 -16.30
CA GLU A 374 -19.19 5.72 -17.19
C GLU A 374 -19.85 4.49 -16.58
N VAL A 375 -19.20 3.88 -15.56
CA VAL A 375 -19.69 2.67 -14.91
C VAL A 375 -19.65 2.81 -13.40
N ASN A 376 -20.68 2.28 -12.72
CA ASN A 376 -20.77 2.29 -11.26
C ASN A 376 -20.11 1.05 -10.62
N GLU A 377 -20.14 -0.08 -11.34
CA GLU A 377 -19.50 -1.33 -10.93
C GLU A 377 -18.92 -2.08 -12.12
N ILE A 378 -17.92 -2.90 -11.88
CA ILE A 378 -17.31 -3.81 -12.84
C ILE A 378 -17.17 -5.18 -12.18
N GLU A 379 -17.80 -6.19 -12.76
CA GLU A 379 -17.54 -7.58 -12.38
C GLU A 379 -16.40 -8.15 -13.23
N ILE A 380 -15.47 -8.82 -12.57
CA ILE A 380 -14.34 -9.46 -13.24
C ILE A 380 -14.73 -10.89 -13.58
N THR A 381 -14.51 -11.30 -14.82
CA THR A 381 -14.67 -12.71 -15.23
C THR A 381 -13.99 -13.63 -14.22
N ASN A 382 -14.68 -14.67 -13.78
CA ASN A 382 -14.19 -15.60 -12.77
C ASN A 382 -12.83 -16.21 -13.16
N ALA A 383 -11.99 -16.41 -12.16
CA ALA A 383 -10.74 -17.12 -12.38
C ALA A 383 -11.02 -18.59 -12.75
N PRO A 384 -10.27 -19.17 -13.69
CA PRO A 384 -10.31 -20.62 -13.88
C PRO A 384 -9.93 -21.34 -12.59
N ILE A 385 -10.72 -22.33 -12.17
CA ILE A 385 -10.53 -23.11 -10.93
C ILE A 385 -10.01 -24.50 -11.27
N GLY A 386 -9.33 -25.13 -10.31
CA GLY A 386 -8.80 -26.48 -10.44
C GLY A 386 -7.38 -26.54 -11.00
N GLN A 387 -7.01 -27.70 -11.51
CA GLN A 387 -5.72 -27.90 -12.12
C GLN A 387 -5.63 -27.15 -13.46
N ILE A 388 -4.66 -26.24 -13.56
CA ILE A 388 -4.45 -25.46 -14.77
C ILE A 388 -3.33 -26.08 -15.61
N HIS A 389 -3.67 -26.41 -16.85
CA HIS A 389 -2.72 -26.86 -17.87
C HIS A 389 -2.21 -25.65 -18.64
N THR A 390 -0.88 -25.50 -18.72
CA THR A 390 -0.25 -24.33 -19.35
C THR A 390 0.83 -24.77 -20.34
N LYS A 391 0.76 -24.24 -21.56
CA LYS A 391 1.69 -24.57 -22.63
C LYS A 391 2.20 -23.33 -23.35
N ARG A 392 3.42 -23.44 -23.86
CA ARG A 392 4.00 -22.47 -24.79
C ARG A 392 4.26 -23.16 -26.11
N TYR A 393 3.69 -22.64 -27.17
CA TYR A 393 3.88 -23.12 -28.53
C TYR A 393 4.75 -22.15 -29.33
N ILE A 394 5.71 -22.69 -30.08
CA ILE A 394 6.51 -21.96 -31.07
C ILE A 394 6.12 -22.45 -32.45
N VAL A 395 5.47 -21.58 -33.20
CA VAL A 395 4.92 -21.88 -34.53
C VAL A 395 5.87 -21.37 -35.60
N THR A 396 6.19 -22.23 -36.58
CA THR A 396 7.04 -21.92 -37.73
C THR A 396 6.27 -22.13 -39.04
N GLY A 397 6.72 -21.50 -40.11
CA GLY A 397 6.10 -21.50 -41.44
C GLY A 397 5.68 -20.09 -41.86
N LYS A 398 4.80 -19.98 -42.86
CA LYS A 398 4.23 -18.69 -43.30
C LYS A 398 3.11 -18.30 -42.33
N VAL A 399 3.48 -17.74 -41.18
CA VAL A 399 2.55 -17.43 -40.06
C VAL A 399 2.54 -15.96 -39.64
N GLN A 400 3.37 -15.11 -40.27
CA GLN A 400 3.31 -13.67 -40.06
C GLN A 400 2.79 -12.97 -41.32
N GLY A 401 2.13 -11.81 -41.18
CA GLY A 401 1.53 -11.06 -42.29
C GLY A 401 0.24 -11.65 -42.87
N VAL A 402 -0.19 -12.83 -42.42
CA VAL A 402 -1.32 -13.61 -42.98
C VAL A 402 -2.56 -13.71 -42.08
N GLY A 403 -2.62 -12.87 -41.05
CA GLY A 403 -3.77 -12.87 -40.11
C GLY A 403 -3.70 -13.95 -39.03
N TYR A 404 -2.61 -14.72 -38.93
CA TYR A 404 -2.49 -15.88 -38.03
C TYR A 404 -2.74 -15.54 -36.54
N ARG A 405 -2.21 -14.46 -36.01
CA ARG A 405 -2.44 -14.07 -34.59
C ARG A 405 -3.92 -13.75 -34.32
N ARG A 406 -4.65 -13.16 -35.27
CA ARG A 406 -6.10 -12.90 -35.14
C ARG A 406 -6.89 -14.21 -35.15
N TRP A 407 -6.50 -15.17 -36.01
CA TRP A 407 -7.04 -16.51 -36.04
C TRP A 407 -6.86 -17.21 -34.70
N VAL A 408 -5.63 -17.27 -34.20
CA VAL A 408 -5.30 -17.89 -32.91
C VAL A 408 -6.14 -17.28 -31.78
N ARG A 409 -6.24 -15.94 -31.71
CA ARG A 409 -7.08 -15.27 -30.70
C ARG A 409 -8.55 -15.68 -30.82
N LYS A 410 -9.11 -15.72 -32.04
CA LYS A 410 -10.50 -16.13 -32.25
C LYS A 410 -10.72 -17.56 -31.75
N ARG A 411 -9.82 -18.48 -32.08
CA ARG A 411 -9.89 -19.89 -31.63
C ARG A 411 -9.71 -20.01 -30.11
N ALA A 412 -8.78 -19.28 -29.54
CA ALA A 412 -8.58 -19.25 -28.10
C ALA A 412 -9.86 -18.84 -27.33
N LEU A 413 -10.56 -17.82 -27.82
CA LEU A 413 -11.82 -17.37 -27.20
C LEU A 413 -12.95 -18.41 -27.35
N LEU A 414 -12.99 -19.16 -28.45
CA LEU A 414 -13.98 -20.22 -28.67
C LEU A 414 -13.76 -21.42 -27.74
N HIS A 415 -12.51 -21.72 -27.38
CA HIS A 415 -12.15 -22.84 -26.51
C HIS A 415 -11.86 -22.41 -25.06
N ASN A 416 -12.26 -21.22 -24.65
CA ASN A 416 -11.98 -20.68 -23.30
C ASN A 416 -10.49 -20.74 -22.90
N ILE A 417 -9.60 -20.56 -23.87
CA ILE A 417 -8.16 -20.53 -23.65
C ILE A 417 -7.73 -19.12 -23.22
N HIS A 418 -6.96 -19.06 -22.16
CA HIS A 418 -6.34 -17.83 -21.68
C HIS A 418 -4.87 -17.73 -22.09
N GLY A 419 -4.37 -16.50 -22.29
CA GLY A 419 -2.97 -16.33 -22.65
C GLY A 419 -2.71 -15.24 -23.69
N TYR A 420 -1.76 -15.48 -24.56
CA TYR A 420 -1.41 -14.50 -25.59
C TYR A 420 -0.70 -15.12 -26.79
N THR A 421 -0.71 -14.38 -27.90
CA THR A 421 0.12 -14.66 -29.06
C THR A 421 0.98 -13.46 -29.42
N LYS A 422 2.22 -13.70 -29.90
CA LYS A 422 3.19 -12.67 -30.25
C LYS A 422 4.05 -13.11 -31.43
N ASN A 423 4.36 -12.18 -32.35
CA ASN A 423 5.37 -12.38 -33.39
C ASN A 423 6.77 -12.31 -32.78
N LEU A 424 7.67 -13.14 -33.26
CA LEU A 424 9.09 -13.12 -32.97
C LEU A 424 9.87 -12.54 -34.18
N ASP A 425 11.07 -12.03 -33.94
CA ASP A 425 11.91 -11.39 -34.98
C ASP A 425 12.37 -12.35 -36.10
N ASN A 426 12.46 -13.63 -35.74
CA ASN A 426 12.87 -14.68 -36.65
C ASN A 426 11.72 -15.28 -37.48
N GLY A 427 10.63 -14.56 -37.71
CA GLY A 427 9.48 -14.99 -38.50
C GLY A 427 8.53 -15.94 -37.81
N LYS A 428 8.86 -16.43 -36.61
CA LYS A 428 8.03 -17.37 -35.84
C LYS A 428 6.96 -16.64 -35.05
N VAL A 429 5.93 -17.41 -34.59
CA VAL A 429 4.92 -16.92 -33.68
C VAL A 429 5.02 -17.71 -32.38
N VAL A 430 4.99 -17.04 -31.23
CA VAL A 430 4.81 -17.66 -29.94
C VAL A 430 3.36 -17.56 -29.49
N ILE A 431 2.84 -18.65 -28.94
CA ILE A 431 1.53 -18.73 -28.32
C ILE A 431 1.75 -19.26 -26.92
N VAL A 432 1.21 -18.56 -25.92
CA VAL A 432 1.09 -19.07 -24.54
C VAL A 432 -0.37 -19.31 -24.30
N ALA A 433 -0.73 -20.50 -23.86
CA ALA A 433 -2.09 -20.95 -23.69
C ALA A 433 -2.29 -21.65 -22.35
N ALA A 434 -3.42 -21.40 -21.71
CA ALA A 434 -3.82 -22.02 -20.45
C ALA A 434 -5.32 -22.34 -20.45
N SER A 435 -5.67 -23.51 -19.89
CA SER A 435 -7.04 -23.93 -19.62
C SER A 435 -7.08 -24.79 -18.37
N SER A 436 -8.25 -24.83 -17.70
CA SER A 436 -8.55 -25.84 -16.68
C SER A 436 -8.89 -27.21 -17.28
N ASN A 437 -9.14 -27.27 -18.58
CA ASN A 437 -9.46 -28.50 -19.31
C ASN A 437 -8.36 -28.80 -20.34
N LYS A 438 -7.75 -29.97 -20.22
CA LYS A 438 -6.68 -30.39 -21.11
C LYS A 438 -7.16 -30.60 -22.54
N SER A 439 -8.40 -31.10 -22.74
CA SER A 439 -8.95 -31.32 -24.07
C SER A 439 -9.13 -30.02 -24.86
N ASP A 440 -9.48 -28.92 -24.20
CA ASP A 440 -9.59 -27.60 -24.85
C ASP A 440 -8.24 -27.12 -25.41
N LEU A 441 -7.13 -27.39 -24.69
CA LEU A 441 -5.78 -27.11 -25.20
C LEU A 441 -5.42 -27.97 -26.40
N GLU A 442 -5.83 -29.24 -26.43
CA GLU A 442 -5.58 -30.16 -27.55
C GLU A 442 -6.35 -29.73 -28.79
N GLU A 443 -7.64 -29.35 -28.65
CA GLU A 443 -8.46 -28.85 -29.76
C GLU A 443 -7.98 -27.48 -30.25
N PHE A 444 -7.60 -26.62 -29.33
CA PHE A 444 -6.99 -25.34 -29.64
C PHE A 444 -5.68 -25.53 -30.44
N LEU A 445 -4.83 -26.49 -30.06
CA LEU A 445 -3.61 -26.81 -30.76
C LEU A 445 -3.89 -27.30 -32.17
N LYS A 446 -4.89 -28.17 -32.39
CA LYS A 446 -5.34 -28.59 -33.72
C LYS A 446 -5.76 -27.37 -34.57
N SER A 447 -6.51 -26.44 -33.99
CA SER A 447 -6.90 -25.20 -34.65
C SER A 447 -5.68 -24.30 -35.01
N CYS A 448 -4.64 -24.30 -34.19
CA CYS A 448 -3.40 -23.58 -34.48
C CYS A 448 -2.62 -24.20 -35.65
N TYR A 449 -2.66 -25.52 -35.85
CA TYR A 449 -2.08 -26.18 -37.01
C TYR A 449 -2.81 -25.84 -38.32
N ILE A 450 -4.13 -25.73 -38.29
CA ILE A 450 -4.94 -25.38 -39.46
C ILE A 450 -4.63 -23.97 -39.94
N GLY A 451 -4.64 -22.99 -39.03
CA GLY A 451 -4.41 -21.58 -39.37
C GLY A 451 -5.49 -20.99 -40.29
N PRO A 452 -5.41 -19.72 -40.68
CA PRO A 452 -6.24 -19.11 -41.74
C PRO A 452 -5.72 -19.50 -43.13
N ASP A 453 -6.54 -19.39 -44.16
CA ASP A 453 -6.28 -19.83 -45.56
C ASP A 453 -4.93 -19.37 -46.14
N LYS A 454 -4.48 -18.18 -45.80
CA LYS A 454 -3.18 -17.62 -46.28
C LYS A 454 -1.98 -18.08 -45.47
N ALA A 455 -2.17 -18.83 -44.39
CA ALA A 455 -1.10 -19.36 -43.56
C ALA A 455 -0.65 -20.73 -44.05
N ASN A 456 0.61 -21.04 -43.79
CA ASN A 456 1.14 -22.39 -43.93
C ASN A 456 1.98 -22.70 -42.70
N VAL A 457 1.45 -23.54 -41.81
CA VAL A 457 2.11 -23.93 -40.57
C VAL A 457 3.01 -25.14 -40.86
N ALA A 458 4.31 -24.93 -40.83
CA ALA A 458 5.28 -26.00 -41.07
C ALA A 458 5.49 -26.89 -39.85
N ARG A 459 5.54 -26.29 -38.66
CA ARG A 459 5.76 -27.03 -37.39
C ARG A 459 5.34 -26.19 -36.19
N ILE A 460 4.80 -26.89 -35.17
CA ILE A 460 4.59 -26.33 -33.82
C ILE A 460 5.43 -27.15 -32.84
N LYS A 461 6.30 -26.45 -32.06
CA LYS A 461 7.03 -27.04 -30.94
C LYS A 461 6.33 -26.64 -29.64
N GLU A 462 6.11 -27.62 -28.77
CA GLU A 462 5.45 -27.45 -27.48
C GLU A 462 6.49 -27.43 -26.34
N TYR A 463 6.21 -26.59 -25.33
CA TYR A 463 7.02 -26.44 -24.10
C TYR A 463 6.08 -26.19 -22.91
N GLU A 464 6.52 -26.59 -21.71
CA GLU A 464 5.84 -26.22 -20.47
C GLU A 464 5.98 -24.71 -20.22
N TRP A 465 4.96 -24.15 -19.54
CA TRP A 465 4.91 -22.74 -19.17
C TRP A 465 4.55 -22.59 -17.70
N TYR A 466 5.37 -21.85 -16.94
CA TYR A 466 5.21 -21.70 -15.49
C TYR A 466 4.97 -20.25 -15.03
N ASN A 467 5.08 -19.28 -15.95
CA ASN A 467 4.89 -17.88 -15.61
C ASN A 467 3.40 -17.51 -15.55
N PRO A 468 3.02 -16.47 -14.79
CA PRO A 468 1.65 -15.97 -14.70
C PRO A 468 1.05 -15.63 -16.05
N ILE A 469 -0.26 -15.88 -16.15
CA ILE A 469 -1.05 -15.65 -17.35
C ILE A 469 -2.17 -14.68 -17.02
N LYS A 470 -2.32 -13.64 -17.85
CA LYS A 470 -3.46 -12.74 -17.76
C LYS A 470 -4.73 -13.47 -18.23
N VAL A 471 -5.83 -13.33 -17.49
CA VAL A 471 -7.12 -13.87 -17.89
C VAL A 471 -7.57 -13.24 -19.22
N GLY A 472 -8.22 -14.05 -20.07
CA GLY A 472 -8.52 -13.69 -21.45
C GLY A 472 -7.36 -14.03 -22.40
N PHE A 473 -7.51 -13.70 -23.70
CA PHE A 473 -6.49 -13.96 -24.70
C PHE A 473 -6.15 -12.71 -25.51
N GLU A 474 -4.87 -12.31 -25.48
CA GLU A 474 -4.41 -11.08 -26.11
C GLU A 474 -3.42 -11.30 -27.26
N ILE A 475 -3.40 -10.35 -28.19
CA ILE A 475 -2.34 -10.26 -29.20
C ILE A 475 -1.33 -9.25 -28.68
N ARG A 476 -0.12 -9.71 -28.36
CA ARG A 476 0.97 -8.81 -27.93
C ARG A 476 1.69 -8.26 -29.14
N SER A 477 1.89 -6.97 -29.15
CA SER A 477 2.69 -6.34 -30.19
C SER A 477 4.18 -6.56 -29.97
N LYS A 478 4.94 -6.33 -31.03
CA LYS A 478 6.36 -6.70 -31.14
C LYS A 478 7.31 -5.54 -30.89
N SER A 479 6.95 -4.33 -31.29
CA SER A 479 7.93 -3.26 -31.37
C SER A 479 8.08 -2.49 -30.07
N LYS A 480 9.34 -2.21 -29.70
CA LYS A 480 9.66 -1.22 -28.66
C LYS A 480 9.03 0.15 -28.98
N GLU A 481 8.81 0.47 -30.24
CA GLU A 481 8.19 1.72 -30.71
C GLU A 481 6.70 1.79 -30.35
N GLU A 482 5.95 0.69 -30.50
CA GLU A 482 4.54 0.63 -30.04
C GLU A 482 4.45 0.65 -28.52
N GLU A 483 5.35 -0.03 -27.82
CA GLU A 483 5.44 0.02 -26.35
C GLU A 483 5.82 1.43 -25.87
N ILE A 484 6.73 2.12 -26.57
CA ILE A 484 7.08 3.53 -26.33
C ILE A 484 5.90 4.45 -26.66
N LYS A 485 5.12 4.15 -27.69
CA LYS A 485 3.93 4.93 -28.05
C LYS A 485 2.81 4.77 -27.01
N GLU A 486 2.58 3.55 -26.54
CA GLU A 486 1.66 3.29 -25.42
C GLU A 486 2.13 3.96 -24.13
N LEU A 487 3.42 3.84 -23.80
CA LEU A 487 4.00 4.50 -22.63
C LEU A 487 3.94 6.03 -22.71
N LYS A 488 4.09 6.61 -23.92
CA LYS A 488 3.89 8.05 -24.14
C LYS A 488 2.43 8.48 -23.97
N LEU A 489 1.49 7.65 -24.43
CA LEU A 489 0.05 7.90 -24.20
C LEU A 489 -0.30 7.80 -22.71
N GLU A 490 0.25 6.79 -22.01
CA GLU A 490 0.14 6.68 -20.56
C GLU A 490 0.71 7.88 -19.82
N LEU A 491 1.88 8.32 -20.22
CA LEU A 491 2.55 9.49 -19.63
C LEU A 491 1.71 10.76 -19.81
N ASN A 492 1.11 10.93 -20.98
CA ASN A 492 0.26 12.07 -21.26
C ASN A 492 -1.05 12.01 -20.48
N GLN A 493 -1.61 10.82 -20.29
CA GLN A 493 -2.79 10.62 -19.46
C GLN A 493 -2.48 10.93 -17.97
N ILE A 494 -1.37 10.42 -17.45
CA ILE A 494 -0.90 10.71 -16.09
C ILE A 494 -0.65 12.22 -15.90
N LYS A 495 -0.11 12.91 -16.92
CA LYS A 495 0.07 14.37 -16.87
C LYS A 495 -1.26 15.11 -16.82
N ARG A 496 -2.28 14.67 -17.54
CA ARG A 496 -3.63 15.25 -17.48
C ARG A 496 -4.27 15.01 -16.11
N GLU A 497 -4.23 13.78 -15.62
CA GLU A 497 -4.75 13.43 -14.29
C GLU A 497 -4.05 14.23 -13.17
N LYS A 498 -2.75 14.47 -13.32
CA LYS A 498 -1.99 15.33 -12.41
C LYS A 498 -2.47 16.78 -12.47
N GLN A 499 -2.67 17.32 -13.67
CA GLN A 499 -3.17 18.69 -13.86
C GLN A 499 -4.59 18.88 -13.30
N GLU A 500 -5.47 17.91 -13.50
CA GLU A 500 -6.82 17.91 -12.94
C GLU A 500 -6.79 17.87 -11.41
N MET A 501 -5.90 17.04 -10.84
CA MET A 501 -5.70 16.96 -9.39
C MET A 501 -5.13 18.28 -8.80
N GLU A 502 -4.21 18.91 -9.50
CA GLU A 502 -3.66 20.21 -9.11
C GLU A 502 -4.73 21.32 -9.17
N GLN A 503 -5.62 21.29 -10.16
CA GLN A 503 -6.77 22.22 -10.26
C GLN A 503 -7.80 21.96 -9.15
N GLU A 504 -8.12 20.70 -8.87
CA GLU A 504 -9.04 20.31 -7.79
C GLU A 504 -8.46 20.68 -6.42
N MET A 505 -7.17 20.46 -6.22
CA MET A 505 -6.46 20.89 -5.02
C MET A 505 -6.51 22.42 -4.86
N SER A 506 -6.26 23.17 -5.93
CA SER A 506 -6.36 24.65 -5.94
C SER A 506 -7.78 25.12 -5.60
N TYR A 507 -8.80 24.48 -6.17
CA TYR A 507 -10.20 24.76 -5.86
C TYR A 507 -10.54 24.50 -4.38
N ILE A 508 -10.11 23.35 -3.85
CA ILE A 508 -10.31 22.99 -2.44
C ILE A 508 -9.62 23.98 -1.50
N VAL A 509 -8.38 24.36 -1.81
CA VAL A 509 -7.62 25.35 -1.02
C VAL A 509 -8.33 26.69 -1.03
N LYS A 510 -8.83 27.14 -2.19
CA LYS A 510 -9.58 28.40 -2.33
C LYS A 510 -10.91 28.37 -1.57
N LYS A 511 -11.63 27.25 -1.63
CA LYS A 511 -12.87 27.03 -0.89
C LYS A 511 -12.63 27.00 0.63
N TYR A 512 -11.56 26.34 1.06
CA TYR A 512 -11.15 26.31 2.46
C TYR A 512 -10.76 27.71 2.96
N SER A 513 -9.98 28.46 2.19
CA SER A 513 -9.59 29.83 2.51
C SER A 513 -10.82 30.75 2.64
N ASN A 514 -11.78 30.64 1.71
CA ASN A 514 -13.05 31.41 1.76
C ASN A 514 -13.92 31.02 2.97
N MET A 515 -13.98 29.71 3.32
CA MET A 515 -14.71 29.25 4.51
C MET A 515 -14.04 29.74 5.79
N LYS A 516 -12.70 29.70 5.85
CA LYS A 516 -11.91 30.22 6.97
C LYS A 516 -12.17 31.73 7.14
N GLY A 517 -12.14 32.51 6.06
CA GLY A 517 -12.44 33.94 6.09
C GLY A 517 -13.86 34.24 6.58
N LYS A 518 -14.87 33.47 6.12
CA LYS A 518 -16.25 33.59 6.62
C LYS A 518 -16.37 33.23 8.09
N TYR A 519 -15.71 32.17 8.53
CA TYR A 519 -15.67 31.75 9.94
C TYR A 519 -15.03 32.83 10.82
N GLU A 520 -13.90 33.41 10.40
CA GLU A 520 -13.22 34.49 11.12
C GLU A 520 -14.09 35.76 11.15
N ALA A 521 -14.76 36.10 10.05
CA ALA A 521 -15.70 37.22 10.00
C ALA A 521 -16.88 37.02 10.97
N ILE A 522 -17.48 35.82 11.01
CA ILE A 522 -18.53 35.48 11.96
C ILE A 522 -18.00 35.58 13.40
N ARG A 523 -16.85 35.00 13.70
CA ARG A 523 -16.22 35.00 15.02
C ARG A 523 -15.88 36.41 15.52
N ASN A 524 -15.53 37.30 14.60
CA ASN A 524 -15.20 38.69 14.91
C ASN A 524 -16.40 39.63 14.91
N SER A 525 -17.57 39.19 14.47
CA SER A 525 -18.78 40.01 14.40
C SER A 525 -19.24 40.42 15.80
N SER A 526 -19.84 41.61 15.88
CA SER A 526 -20.41 42.13 17.12
C SER A 526 -21.46 41.17 17.71
N SER A 527 -22.30 40.60 16.84
CA SER A 527 -23.32 39.62 17.21
C SER A 527 -22.72 38.36 17.87
N TRP A 528 -21.60 37.83 17.31
CA TRP A 528 -20.93 36.68 17.88
C TRP A 528 -20.29 36.97 19.24
N LYS A 529 -19.72 38.16 19.41
CA LYS A 529 -19.09 38.61 20.66
C LYS A 529 -20.14 38.83 21.75
N VAL A 530 -21.24 39.50 21.42
CA VAL A 530 -22.36 39.79 22.36
C VAL A 530 -23.07 38.51 22.82
N THR A 531 -23.18 37.50 21.96
CA THR A 531 -23.82 36.21 22.29
C THR A 531 -22.89 35.19 22.93
N ALA A 532 -21.62 35.51 23.16
CA ALA A 532 -20.63 34.58 23.75
C ALA A 532 -21.04 34.04 25.14
N PRO A 533 -21.60 34.84 26.08
CA PRO A 533 -22.06 34.34 27.36
C PRO A 533 -23.19 33.34 27.23
N LEU A 534 -24.15 33.57 26.32
CA LEU A 534 -25.29 32.66 26.07
C LEU A 534 -24.82 31.31 25.49
N ARG A 535 -23.85 31.31 24.54
CA ARG A 535 -23.28 30.07 24.01
C ARG A 535 -22.53 29.26 25.08
N LYS A 536 -21.84 29.94 25.99
CA LYS A 536 -21.15 29.30 27.13
C LYS A 536 -22.14 28.63 28.09
N LEU A 537 -23.29 29.30 28.31
CA LEU A 537 -24.38 28.70 29.12
C LEU A 537 -25.03 27.50 28.43
N MET A 538 -25.30 27.57 27.12
CA MET A 538 -25.90 26.47 26.36
C MET A 538 -24.95 25.27 26.21
N SER A 539 -23.63 25.48 26.19
CA SER A 539 -22.65 24.37 26.18
C SER A 539 -22.58 23.62 27.52
N LEU A 540 -22.95 24.29 28.63
CA LEU A 540 -23.04 23.68 29.96
C LEU A 540 -24.34 22.89 30.16
N ILE A 541 -25.38 23.17 29.37
CA ILE A 541 -26.69 22.49 29.45
C ILE A 541 -26.74 21.26 28.50
N LYS A 542 -25.84 21.15 27.52
CA LYS A 542 -25.78 20.04 26.53
C LYS A 542 -24.78 18.94 26.90
N ASN A 543 -24.10 19.04 28.02
CA ASN A 543 -23.34 17.97 28.66
C ASN A 543 -24.10 17.56 29.94
#